data_d9e052ae256d036eb8816565ffce354e
#
_entry.id   d9e052ae256d036eb8816565ffce354e
#
_cell.length_a   1.000
_cell.length_b   1.000
_cell.length_c   1.000
_cell.angle_alpha   90.00
_cell.angle_beta   90.00
_cell.angle_gamma   90.00
#
_symmetry.space_group_name_H-M   'P 1'
#
loop_
_entity.id
_entity.type
_entity.pdbx_description
1 polymer ?
#
loop_
_entity_poly.entity_id
_entity_poly.type
_entity_poly.pdbx_seq_one_letter_code
_entity_poly.pdbx_strand_id
1 'polypeptide(L)'
;MRRSILVLGCCALLALAHGPAAAQSKRARGEKNSRDGDPLARSRQLVLVTTRDWGAVDGTLERFERKDSKSAWRRVGEVVPVVVGRSGLGWGAGLNEQAGEGPSKKEGDGRAPAGVFSLGPAFGYAPPSEASWLKLPYTPLADDTECVDDVSSRRYNLIVDRSGAGEVDWKSSERMRSVGAYRWGVVVGHNANPPVAGRGSCIFLHIWAGPGKGTAGCTAMAQPRLEELLRWLDAKKRPALVQLPEAERERLRDAWRLPG
;
A
#
# COMPACT_ATOMS: atom_id res chain seq x y z
N MET A 1 -70.53 -52.44 -17.45
CA MET A 1 -71.85 -51.84 -17.84
C MET A 1 -71.79 -50.35 -17.70
N ARG A 2 -72.14 -49.68 -18.82
CA ARG A 2 -72.67 -48.28 -18.91
C ARG A 2 -71.79 -47.16 -18.29
N ARG A 3 -71.59 -46.05 -18.89
CA ARG A 3 -71.86 -45.43 -20.23
C ARG A 3 -71.08 -44.13 -20.21
N SER A 4 -70.56 -43.79 -21.38
CA SER A 4 -70.02 -42.50 -21.80
C SER A 4 -70.93 -41.29 -21.48
N ILE A 5 -70.37 -40.14 -21.24
CA ILE A 5 -70.88 -38.89 -21.84
C ILE A 5 -69.70 -37.95 -22.08
N LEU A 6 -69.55 -37.58 -23.32
CA LEU A 6 -68.73 -36.54 -23.91
C LEU A 6 -69.46 -35.20 -23.75
N VAL A 7 -68.78 -34.19 -23.28
CA VAL A 7 -69.22 -32.80 -23.56
C VAL A 7 -68.00 -31.99 -24.02
N LEU A 8 -68.07 -31.64 -25.29
CA LEU A 8 -67.26 -30.59 -25.91
C LEU A 8 -67.66 -29.23 -25.35
N GLY A 9 -66.72 -28.43 -24.99
CA GLY A 9 -66.89 -27.02 -24.76
C GLY A 9 -65.67 -26.26 -25.29
N CYS A 10 -65.97 -25.61 -26.39
CA CYS A 10 -65.07 -24.73 -27.15
C CYS A 10 -64.94 -23.41 -26.39
N CYS A 11 -63.81 -22.79 -26.52
CA CYS A 11 -63.61 -21.33 -26.67
C CYS A 11 -62.50 -20.71 -25.84
N ALA A 12 -61.74 -20.08 -26.61
CA ALA A 12 -61.11 -18.78 -26.52
C ALA A 12 -59.62 -18.77 -26.05
N LEU A 13 -58.78 -18.81 -27.06
CA LEU A 13 -57.42 -18.30 -27.04
C LEU A 13 -57.40 -16.82 -26.67
N LEU A 14 -56.84 -16.48 -25.52
CA LEU A 14 -56.32 -15.13 -25.23
C LEU A 14 -54.80 -15.24 -25.07
N ALA A 15 -54.13 -14.94 -26.20
CA ALA A 15 -52.66 -14.79 -26.21
C ALA A 15 -52.29 -13.46 -25.52
N LEU A 16 -51.90 -13.54 -24.25
CA LEU A 16 -51.21 -12.44 -23.58
C LEU A 16 -49.73 -12.57 -23.90
N ALA A 17 -49.27 -11.74 -24.81
CA ALA A 17 -47.87 -11.53 -25.11
C ALA A 17 -47.17 -10.89 -23.90
N HIS A 18 -46.49 -11.70 -23.12
CA HIS A 18 -45.53 -11.21 -22.13
C HIS A 18 -44.19 -11.03 -22.85
N GLY A 19 -43.90 -9.79 -23.23
CA GLY A 19 -42.57 -9.42 -23.68
C GLY A 19 -41.53 -9.65 -22.55
N PRO A 20 -40.31 -10.05 -22.89
CA PRO A 20 -39.28 -10.23 -21.87
C PRO A 20 -38.96 -8.87 -21.25
N ALA A 21 -39.22 -8.72 -19.97
CA ALA A 21 -38.70 -7.62 -19.17
C ALA A 21 -37.19 -7.69 -19.23
N ALA A 22 -36.58 -6.82 -20.02
CA ALA A 22 -35.15 -6.60 -20.02
C ALA A 22 -34.74 -6.13 -18.63
N ALA A 23 -34.26 -7.07 -17.81
CA ALA A 23 -33.55 -6.76 -16.58
C ALA A 23 -32.28 -5.98 -16.98
N GLN A 24 -32.40 -4.65 -16.97
CA GLN A 24 -31.22 -3.79 -17.00
C GLN A 24 -30.44 -4.02 -15.73
N SER A 25 -29.53 -4.98 -15.80
CA SER A 25 -28.40 -5.09 -14.91
C SER A 25 -27.68 -3.74 -14.94
N LYS A 26 -27.91 -2.93 -13.92
CA LYS A 26 -27.01 -1.81 -13.58
C LYS A 26 -25.68 -2.45 -13.20
N ARG A 27 -24.84 -2.74 -14.21
CA ARG A 27 -23.41 -2.94 -13.99
C ARG A 27 -22.96 -1.74 -13.18
N ALA A 28 -22.61 -1.97 -11.93
CA ALA A 28 -21.83 -1.06 -11.13
C ALA A 28 -20.64 -0.67 -12.01
N ARG A 29 -20.66 0.53 -12.52
CA ARG A 29 -19.57 1.17 -13.22
C ARG A 29 -18.49 1.31 -12.17
N GLY A 30 -17.60 0.31 -12.07
CA GLY A 30 -16.37 0.45 -11.34
C GLY A 30 -15.78 1.79 -11.79
N GLU A 31 -15.66 2.71 -10.85
CA GLU A 31 -15.01 3.99 -11.09
C GLU A 31 -13.61 3.69 -11.63
N LYS A 32 -13.46 3.77 -12.96
CA LYS A 32 -12.17 4.02 -13.59
C LYS A 32 -11.73 5.41 -13.15
N ASN A 33 -11.16 5.47 -11.96
CA ASN A 33 -10.61 6.67 -11.39
C ASN A 33 -9.12 6.69 -11.66
N SER A 34 -8.78 6.85 -12.92
CA SER A 34 -7.48 7.38 -13.31
C SER A 34 -7.74 8.53 -14.26
N ARG A 35 -7.50 9.72 -13.80
CA ARG A 35 -7.04 10.77 -14.71
C ARG A 35 -5.71 10.25 -15.19
N ASP A 36 -5.63 9.95 -16.49
CA ASP A 36 -4.53 9.27 -17.14
C ASP A 36 -3.17 9.74 -16.58
N GLY A 37 -2.43 8.86 -15.93
CA GLY A 37 -1.00 8.98 -15.70
C GLY A 37 -0.49 9.55 -14.38
N ASP A 38 -1.24 10.28 -13.55
CA ASP A 38 -0.74 10.87 -12.29
C ASP A 38 -1.11 10.01 -11.05
N PRO A 39 -0.19 9.15 -10.58
CA PRO A 39 -0.45 8.30 -9.41
C PRO A 39 -0.59 9.08 -8.11
N LEU A 40 -0.16 10.36 -8.10
CA LEU A 40 -0.23 11.26 -6.95
C LEU A 40 -1.47 12.17 -6.96
N ALA A 41 -2.37 12.07 -7.95
CA ALA A 41 -3.50 12.99 -8.12
C ALA A 41 -4.36 13.22 -6.87
N ARG A 42 -4.41 12.23 -5.95
CA ARG A 42 -5.17 12.32 -4.70
C ARG A 42 -4.34 12.74 -3.48
N SER A 43 -3.02 12.77 -3.59
CA SER A 43 -2.12 13.02 -2.47
C SER A 43 -1.88 14.52 -2.30
N ARG A 44 -1.82 14.98 -1.05
CA ARG A 44 -1.46 16.34 -0.67
C ARG A 44 -0.22 16.39 0.22
N GLN A 45 0.30 15.22 0.63
CA GLN A 45 1.59 15.04 1.26
C GLN A 45 2.38 13.99 0.49
N LEU A 46 3.64 14.30 0.22
CA LEU A 46 4.55 13.44 -0.49
C LEU A 46 5.83 13.27 0.31
N VAL A 47 6.19 12.03 0.56
CA VAL A 47 7.52 11.61 1.00
C VAL A 47 8.26 11.15 -0.25
N LEU A 48 9.33 11.82 -0.61
CA LEU A 48 10.16 11.46 -1.78
C LEU A 48 11.49 10.92 -1.29
N VAL A 49 11.74 9.63 -1.56
CA VAL A 49 13.02 8.98 -1.30
C VAL A 49 13.77 8.82 -2.61
N THR A 50 15.01 9.27 -2.63
CA THR A 50 15.88 9.18 -3.81
C THR A 50 17.16 8.47 -3.44
N THR A 51 17.56 7.47 -4.22
CA THR A 51 18.86 6.79 -4.15
C THR A 51 19.67 7.14 -5.39
N ARG A 52 21.00 7.05 -5.33
CA ARG A 52 21.86 7.32 -6.47
C ARG A 52 21.56 6.40 -7.66
N ASP A 53 21.36 5.13 -7.38
CA ASP A 53 21.10 4.09 -8.38
C ASP A 53 20.29 2.93 -7.78
N TRP A 54 19.99 1.90 -8.58
CA TRP A 54 19.24 0.72 -8.18
C TRP A 54 19.89 -0.14 -7.10
N GLY A 55 21.21 -0.10 -6.96
CA GLY A 55 21.97 -0.89 -6.00
C GLY A 55 22.34 -0.12 -4.73
N ALA A 56 22.17 1.19 -4.73
CA ALA A 56 22.54 2.03 -3.60
C ALA A 56 21.67 1.73 -2.36
N VAL A 57 22.33 1.61 -1.21
CA VAL A 57 21.70 1.40 0.10
C VAL A 57 21.34 2.72 0.74
N ASP A 58 22.19 3.72 0.62
CA ASP A 58 21.96 5.06 1.15
C ASP A 58 21.10 5.89 0.21
N GLY A 59 20.25 6.72 0.77
CA GLY A 59 19.39 7.65 0.05
C GLY A 59 19.06 8.88 0.87
N THR A 60 18.25 9.73 0.29
CA THR A 60 17.70 10.93 0.93
C THR A 60 16.19 10.91 0.90
N LEU A 61 15.58 11.45 1.95
CA LEU A 61 14.15 11.66 2.06
C LEU A 61 13.86 13.15 2.14
N GLU A 62 12.95 13.60 1.29
CA GLU A 62 12.39 14.95 1.28
C GLU A 62 10.87 14.88 1.50
N ARG A 63 10.32 15.91 2.14
CA ARG A 63 8.88 16.05 2.39
C ARG A 63 8.32 17.20 1.58
N PHE A 64 7.14 16.99 1.00
CA PHE A 64 6.45 18.01 0.23
C PHE A 64 4.97 18.05 0.57
N GLU A 65 4.38 19.25 0.49
CA GLU A 65 2.95 19.46 0.60
C GLU A 65 2.41 20.26 -0.57
N ARG A 66 1.13 20.03 -0.89
CA ARG A 66 0.37 20.87 -1.80
C ARG A 66 -1.06 21.06 -1.30
N LYS A 67 -1.69 22.17 -1.72
CA LYS A 67 -3.06 22.50 -1.33
C LYS A 67 -4.06 21.52 -1.96
N ASP A 68 -3.89 21.21 -3.23
CA ASP A 68 -4.73 20.33 -4.03
C ASP A 68 -3.93 19.71 -5.19
N SER A 69 -4.57 18.89 -6.01
CA SER A 69 -3.92 18.18 -7.13
C SER A 69 -3.44 19.08 -8.27
N LYS A 70 -3.86 20.36 -8.30
CA LYS A 70 -3.46 21.32 -9.32
C LYS A 70 -2.32 22.23 -8.86
N SER A 71 -2.09 22.29 -7.56
CA SER A 71 -1.06 23.10 -6.93
C SER A 71 0.31 22.44 -7.06
N ALA A 72 1.35 23.25 -7.20
CA ALA A 72 2.73 22.78 -7.15
C ALA A 72 3.09 22.25 -5.75
N TRP A 73 3.98 21.28 -5.71
CA TRP A 73 4.58 20.78 -4.48
C TRP A 73 5.49 21.84 -3.87
N ARG A 74 5.40 22.02 -2.56
CA ARG A 74 6.29 22.87 -1.77
C ARG A 74 7.01 22.01 -0.76
N ARG A 75 8.32 22.10 -0.72
CA ARG A 75 9.17 21.40 0.23
C ARG A 75 8.89 21.83 1.66
N VAL A 76 8.93 20.85 2.58
CA VAL A 76 8.70 21.03 4.02
C VAL A 76 9.87 20.43 4.79
N GLY A 77 10.54 21.25 5.59
CA GLY A 77 11.64 20.80 6.45
C GLY A 77 12.93 20.48 5.69
N GLU A 78 13.81 19.76 6.37
CA GLU A 78 15.15 19.41 5.90
C GLU A 78 15.16 18.08 5.12
N VAL A 79 16.23 17.85 4.37
CA VAL A 79 16.56 16.54 3.79
C VAL A 79 17.00 15.61 4.90
N VAL A 80 16.47 14.40 4.90
CA VAL A 80 16.76 13.39 5.90
C VAL A 80 17.55 12.23 5.25
N PRO A 81 18.73 11.87 5.77
CA PRO A 81 19.42 10.66 5.37
C PRO A 81 18.59 9.42 5.70
N VAL A 82 18.49 8.49 4.76
CA VAL A 82 17.79 7.21 4.91
C VAL A 82 18.64 6.07 4.37
N VAL A 83 18.31 4.86 4.78
CA VAL A 83 18.77 3.63 4.14
C VAL A 83 17.56 2.87 3.59
N VAL A 84 17.78 2.18 2.49
CA VAL A 84 16.79 1.30 1.86
C VAL A 84 17.19 -0.17 2.00
N GLY A 85 16.65 -1.05 1.20
CA GLY A 85 17.01 -2.46 1.20
C GLY A 85 18.51 -2.69 1.02
N ARG A 86 19.08 -3.72 1.67
CA ARG A 86 20.52 -4.06 1.55
C ARG A 86 20.98 -4.36 0.12
N SER A 87 20.03 -4.66 -0.77
CA SER A 87 20.27 -4.86 -2.21
C SER A 87 19.75 -3.68 -3.05
N GLY A 88 19.48 -2.51 -2.42
CA GLY A 88 18.97 -1.31 -3.08
C GLY A 88 17.47 -1.35 -3.34
N LEU A 89 17.04 -0.87 -4.52
CA LEU A 89 15.66 -0.75 -4.94
C LEU A 89 15.27 -1.79 -5.99
N GLY A 90 13.96 -2.05 -6.12
CA GLY A 90 13.36 -2.83 -7.21
C GLY A 90 11.90 -2.41 -7.43
N TRP A 91 11.42 -2.41 -8.66
CA TRP A 91 10.05 -2.02 -9.00
C TRP A 91 9.02 -2.79 -8.18
N GLY A 92 8.22 -2.07 -7.42
CA GLY A 92 7.18 -2.60 -6.54
C GLY A 92 5.78 -2.53 -7.14
N ALA A 93 4.81 -3.09 -6.44
CA ALA A 93 3.39 -3.01 -6.75
C ALA A 93 2.73 -1.97 -5.82
N GLY A 94 2.38 -0.82 -6.35
CA GLY A 94 1.82 0.32 -5.62
C GLY A 94 0.66 0.99 -6.35
N LEU A 95 0.65 2.31 -6.34
CA LEU A 95 -0.36 3.15 -6.98
C LEU A 95 -0.10 3.38 -8.47
N ASN A 96 1.04 2.93 -8.98
CA ASN A 96 1.45 2.97 -10.37
C ASN A 96 1.68 1.56 -10.90
N GLU A 97 1.56 1.38 -12.19
CA GLU A 97 2.11 0.22 -12.89
C GLU A 97 3.63 0.31 -12.98
N GLN A 98 4.32 -0.80 -13.25
CA GLN A 98 5.77 -0.78 -13.45
C GLN A 98 6.12 0.20 -14.59
N ALA A 99 6.98 1.17 -14.28
CA ALA A 99 7.15 2.33 -15.13
C ALA A 99 8.46 2.33 -15.94
N GLY A 100 9.11 1.20 -16.12
CA GLY A 100 10.35 1.14 -16.88
C GLY A 100 11.20 -0.11 -16.67
N GLU A 101 12.41 -0.07 -17.17
CA GLU A 101 13.43 -1.11 -16.97
C GLU A 101 13.99 -1.03 -15.54
N GLY A 102 14.55 -2.13 -15.05
CA GLY A 102 15.15 -2.24 -13.72
C GLY A 102 14.73 -3.52 -13.01
N PRO A 103 15.35 -3.80 -11.85
CA PRO A 103 15.01 -4.98 -11.08
C PRO A 103 13.57 -4.89 -10.55
N SER A 104 12.87 -6.02 -10.55
CA SER A 104 11.56 -6.15 -9.92
C SER A 104 11.71 -6.61 -8.48
N LYS A 105 10.90 -6.03 -7.56
CA LYS A 105 10.82 -6.44 -6.16
C LYS A 105 10.24 -7.84 -6.04
N LYS A 106 10.89 -8.68 -5.24
CA LYS A 106 10.47 -10.06 -4.91
C LYS A 106 10.57 -10.30 -3.41
N GLU A 107 9.86 -11.33 -2.95
CA GLU A 107 9.99 -11.77 -1.57
C GLU A 107 11.44 -12.20 -1.26
N GLY A 108 11.98 -11.75 -0.09
CA GLY A 108 13.31 -12.14 0.37
C GLY A 108 14.50 -11.56 -0.40
N ASP A 109 14.31 -10.72 -1.43
CA ASP A 109 15.38 -10.20 -2.31
C ASP A 109 16.27 -9.12 -1.67
N GLY A 110 15.91 -8.63 -0.49
CA GLY A 110 16.62 -7.56 0.20
C GLY A 110 16.49 -6.18 -0.47
N ARG A 111 15.55 -5.98 -1.41
CA ARG A 111 15.30 -4.70 -2.08
C ARG A 111 14.13 -3.99 -1.44
N ALA A 112 14.20 -2.67 -1.32
CA ALA A 112 13.03 -1.86 -1.02
C ALA A 112 12.24 -1.58 -2.32
N PRO A 113 10.89 -1.45 -2.26
CA PRO A 113 10.11 -1.25 -3.48
C PRO A 113 10.30 0.16 -4.05
N ALA A 114 10.58 0.24 -5.35
CA ALA A 114 10.53 1.48 -6.13
C ALA A 114 9.13 1.71 -6.69
N GLY A 115 8.69 2.97 -6.76
CA GLY A 115 7.37 3.34 -7.27
C GLY A 115 6.65 4.34 -6.39
N VAL A 116 5.31 4.34 -6.47
CA VAL A 116 4.41 5.21 -5.69
C VAL A 116 3.53 4.36 -4.78
N PHE A 117 3.52 4.67 -3.50
CA PHE A 117 2.80 3.88 -2.49
C PHE A 117 2.00 4.79 -1.56
N SER A 118 0.86 4.31 -1.06
CA SER A 118 0.19 4.96 0.06
C SER A 118 0.98 4.78 1.36
N LEU A 119 0.83 5.69 2.31
CA LEU A 119 1.38 5.59 3.66
C LEU A 119 0.26 5.48 4.70
N GLY A 120 0.46 4.60 5.68
CA GLY A 120 -0.41 4.40 6.83
C GLY A 120 -1.06 3.02 6.89
N PRO A 121 -1.47 2.52 8.06
CA PRO A 121 -1.39 3.14 9.39
C PRO A 121 0.02 3.23 9.96
N ALA A 122 0.18 4.05 11.01
CA ALA A 122 1.36 4.00 11.86
C ALA A 122 1.24 2.85 12.88
N PHE A 123 2.36 2.39 13.36
CA PHE A 123 2.39 1.37 14.42
C PHE A 123 3.56 1.65 15.40
N GLY A 124 3.54 1.02 16.55
CA GLY A 124 4.64 1.13 17.51
C GLY A 124 4.36 0.43 18.83
N TYR A 125 5.29 0.62 19.77
CA TYR A 125 5.25 -0.02 21.10
C TYR A 125 4.41 0.78 22.12
N ALA A 126 4.20 2.06 21.86
CA ALA A 126 3.47 2.94 22.76
C ALA A 126 1.99 2.54 22.85
N PRO A 127 1.36 2.67 24.02
CA PRO A 127 -0.09 2.54 24.11
C PRO A 127 -0.79 3.68 23.34
N PRO A 128 -2.05 3.52 22.93
CA PRO A 128 -2.78 4.54 22.15
C PRO A 128 -2.82 5.92 22.81
N SER A 129 -2.84 5.98 24.14
CA SER A 129 -2.82 7.25 24.90
C SER A 129 -1.56 8.07 24.64
N GLU A 130 -0.42 7.42 24.47
CA GLU A 130 0.88 8.07 24.20
C GLU A 130 1.11 8.33 22.70
N ALA A 131 0.26 7.76 21.83
CA ALA A 131 0.29 7.94 20.38
C ALA A 131 -0.74 8.95 19.86
N SER A 132 -1.46 9.66 20.75
CA SER A 132 -2.55 10.60 20.42
C SER A 132 -2.14 11.79 19.55
N TRP A 133 -0.83 12.07 19.46
CA TRP A 133 -0.26 13.11 18.58
C TRP A 133 -0.20 12.70 17.09
N LEU A 134 -0.42 11.43 16.77
CA LEU A 134 -0.48 10.94 15.40
C LEU A 134 -1.79 11.37 14.72
N LYS A 135 -1.69 11.74 13.44
CA LYS A 135 -2.84 12.04 12.57
C LYS A 135 -3.10 10.91 11.57
N LEU A 136 -2.35 9.82 11.67
CA LEU A 136 -2.60 8.55 11.00
C LEU A 136 -3.36 7.62 11.94
N PRO A 137 -4.13 6.65 11.42
CA PRO A 137 -4.56 5.52 12.22
C PRO A 137 -3.34 4.87 12.87
N TYR A 138 -3.50 4.37 14.10
CA TYR A 138 -2.40 3.80 14.86
C TYR A 138 -2.74 2.40 15.35
N THR A 139 -1.80 1.48 15.17
CA THR A 139 -1.86 0.10 15.66
C THR A 139 -0.78 -0.09 16.73
N PRO A 140 -1.15 -0.23 18.02
CA PRO A 140 -0.19 -0.62 19.04
C PRO A 140 0.23 -2.08 18.80
N LEU A 141 1.53 -2.35 18.87
CA LEU A 141 2.05 -3.70 18.70
C LEU A 141 1.93 -4.50 20.01
N ALA A 142 1.17 -5.57 20.01
CA ALA A 142 1.13 -6.57 21.08
C ALA A 142 2.29 -7.57 20.94
N ASP A 143 2.51 -8.40 21.95
CA ASP A 143 3.61 -9.39 21.96
C ASP A 143 3.45 -10.45 20.87
N ASP A 144 2.22 -10.68 20.41
CA ASP A 144 1.85 -11.63 19.38
C ASP A 144 1.44 -10.98 18.05
N THR A 145 1.67 -9.66 17.89
CA THR A 145 1.48 -8.99 16.61
C THR A 145 2.56 -9.44 15.63
N GLU A 146 2.13 -10.00 14.51
CA GLU A 146 2.98 -10.55 13.44
C GLU A 146 2.66 -9.90 12.10
N CYS A 147 3.70 -9.64 11.29
CA CYS A 147 3.50 -9.40 9.86
C CYS A 147 3.82 -10.68 9.10
N VAL A 148 2.84 -11.21 8.36
CA VAL A 148 2.95 -12.53 7.72
C VAL A 148 3.66 -12.40 6.38
N ASP A 149 4.82 -13.07 6.24
CA ASP A 149 5.64 -13.10 5.03
C ASP A 149 5.63 -14.49 4.34
N ASP A 150 4.87 -15.44 4.86
CA ASP A 150 4.67 -16.75 4.24
C ASP A 150 3.81 -16.63 2.98
N VAL A 151 4.44 -16.86 1.82
CA VAL A 151 3.78 -16.76 0.50
C VAL A 151 2.64 -17.76 0.31
N SER A 152 2.55 -18.80 1.12
CA SER A 152 1.47 -19.82 1.07
C SER A 152 0.27 -19.48 1.94
N SER A 153 0.40 -18.47 2.81
CA SER A 153 -0.67 -18.05 3.73
C SER A 153 -1.73 -17.18 3.05
N ARG A 154 -2.98 -17.37 3.43
CA ARG A 154 -4.08 -16.46 3.08
C ARG A 154 -3.93 -15.07 3.71
N ARG A 155 -3.03 -14.96 4.70
CA ARG A 155 -2.71 -13.72 5.43
C ARG A 155 -1.40 -13.08 4.97
N TYR A 156 -0.82 -13.56 3.87
CA TYR A 156 0.39 -13.00 3.30
C TYR A 156 0.31 -11.47 3.17
N ASN A 157 1.34 -10.77 3.63
CA ASN A 157 1.44 -9.31 3.66
C ASN A 157 0.40 -8.60 4.55
N LEU A 158 -0.12 -9.28 5.57
CA LEU A 158 -1.01 -8.68 6.57
C LEU A 158 -0.33 -8.61 7.94
N ILE A 159 -0.63 -7.55 8.68
CA ILE A 159 -0.31 -7.43 10.10
C ILE A 159 -1.50 -7.99 10.88
N VAL A 160 -1.25 -8.97 11.74
CA VAL A 160 -2.28 -9.67 12.51
C VAL A 160 -1.81 -9.93 13.94
N ASP A 161 -2.74 -9.96 14.89
CA ASP A 161 -2.47 -10.51 16.21
C ASP A 161 -2.74 -12.02 16.14
N ARG A 162 -1.71 -12.82 16.45
CA ARG A 162 -1.75 -14.28 16.30
C ARG A 162 -2.88 -14.91 17.11
N SER A 163 -3.09 -14.45 18.33
CA SER A 163 -4.16 -14.95 19.21
C SER A 163 -5.56 -14.70 18.68
N GLY A 164 -5.76 -13.60 17.95
CA GLY A 164 -7.03 -13.23 17.32
C GLY A 164 -7.24 -13.81 15.93
N ALA A 165 -6.24 -14.48 15.38
CA ALA A 165 -6.26 -14.94 13.99
C ALA A 165 -7.14 -16.19 13.75
N GLY A 166 -7.55 -16.92 14.79
CA GLY A 166 -8.18 -18.24 14.65
C GLY A 166 -7.18 -19.29 14.16
N GLU A 167 -7.46 -19.90 13.01
CA GLU A 167 -6.52 -20.85 12.41
C GLU A 167 -5.27 -20.13 11.88
N VAL A 168 -4.10 -20.57 12.32
CA VAL A 168 -2.79 -20.07 11.89
C VAL A 168 -2.33 -20.93 10.70
N ASP A 169 -2.33 -20.33 9.51
CA ASP A 169 -1.96 -21.02 8.26
C ASP A 169 -0.58 -20.61 7.73
N TRP A 170 0.21 -19.86 8.50
CA TRP A 170 1.57 -19.44 8.12
C TRP A 170 2.66 -20.10 8.96
N LYS A 171 3.81 -20.32 8.34
CA LYS A 171 5.03 -20.89 8.94
C LYS A 171 6.11 -19.85 9.17
N SER A 172 5.98 -18.68 8.53
CA SER A 172 6.93 -17.58 8.56
C SER A 172 6.22 -16.25 8.77
N SER A 173 6.77 -15.41 9.65
CA SER A 173 6.28 -14.07 9.97
C SER A 173 7.32 -13.26 10.73
N GLU A 174 7.24 -11.95 10.70
CA GLU A 174 7.98 -11.06 11.58
C GLU A 174 7.18 -10.82 12.88
N ARG A 175 7.72 -11.24 14.04
CA ARG A 175 7.19 -10.86 15.35
C ARG A 175 7.51 -9.41 15.62
N MET A 176 6.59 -8.52 15.29
CA MET A 176 6.86 -7.09 15.20
C MET A 176 7.30 -6.47 16.52
N ARG A 177 6.76 -6.90 17.66
CA ARG A 177 7.10 -6.39 18.98
C ARG A 177 8.54 -6.73 19.40
N SER A 178 9.13 -7.80 18.86
CA SER A 178 10.50 -8.20 19.16
C SER A 178 11.57 -7.46 18.33
N VAL A 179 11.16 -6.69 17.30
CA VAL A 179 12.06 -5.94 16.43
C VAL A 179 12.25 -4.52 16.96
N GLY A 180 13.32 -4.22 17.69
CA GLY A 180 13.55 -2.92 18.32
C GLY A 180 13.43 -1.71 17.38
N ALA A 181 13.69 -1.90 16.08
CA ALA A 181 13.46 -0.91 15.03
C ALA A 181 11.99 -0.52 14.82
N TYR A 182 11.04 -1.34 15.27
CA TYR A 182 9.60 -1.14 15.15
C TYR A 182 8.96 -0.43 16.35
N ARG A 183 9.79 0.16 17.22
CA ARG A 183 9.28 1.06 18.27
C ARG A 183 8.36 2.14 17.72
N TRP A 184 8.62 2.59 16.52
CA TRP A 184 7.77 3.43 15.68
C TRP A 184 7.92 3.02 14.22
N GLY A 185 6.83 3.06 13.48
CA GLY A 185 6.84 2.84 12.04
C GLY A 185 5.54 3.24 11.36
N VAL A 186 5.55 3.21 10.04
CA VAL A 186 4.37 3.41 9.20
C VAL A 186 4.39 2.40 8.05
N VAL A 187 3.23 1.82 7.78
CA VAL A 187 3.05 0.83 6.72
C VAL A 187 3.16 1.50 5.35
N VAL A 188 3.94 0.91 4.47
CA VAL A 188 4.00 1.26 3.05
C VAL A 188 3.06 0.35 2.27
N GLY A 189 2.13 0.92 1.54
CA GLY A 189 1.10 0.19 0.78
C GLY A 189 1.66 -0.51 -0.48
N HIS A 190 2.73 -1.28 -0.28
CA HIS A 190 3.31 -2.13 -1.32
C HIS A 190 2.60 -3.48 -1.36
N ASN A 191 2.25 -3.96 -2.55
CA ASN A 191 1.63 -5.29 -2.76
C ASN A 191 0.41 -5.54 -1.84
N ALA A 192 -0.46 -4.54 -1.65
CA ALA A 192 -1.43 -4.55 -0.56
C ALA A 192 -2.87 -4.92 -0.96
N ASN A 193 -3.32 -4.71 -2.22
CA ASN A 193 -4.73 -4.82 -2.56
C ASN A 193 -5.01 -5.40 -3.96
N PRO A 194 -5.24 -6.71 -4.09
CA PRO A 194 -4.91 -7.77 -3.14
C PRO A 194 -3.41 -8.07 -3.15
N PRO A 195 -2.85 -8.63 -2.09
CA PRO A 195 -1.46 -9.07 -2.11
C PRO A 195 -1.27 -10.23 -3.08
N VAL A 196 -0.17 -10.20 -3.81
CA VAL A 196 0.25 -11.24 -4.74
C VAL A 196 1.46 -11.95 -4.15
N ALA A 197 1.35 -13.25 -3.95
CA ALA A 197 2.41 -14.08 -3.38
C ALA A 197 3.75 -13.90 -4.14
N GLY A 198 4.84 -13.75 -3.39
CA GLY A 198 6.18 -13.63 -3.93
C GLY A 198 6.58 -12.22 -4.43
N ARG A 199 5.69 -11.23 -4.40
CA ARG A 199 6.01 -9.85 -4.81
C ARG A 199 6.59 -8.97 -3.69
N GLY A 200 6.81 -9.54 -2.51
CA GLY A 200 7.32 -8.82 -1.33
C GLY A 200 6.21 -8.46 -0.36
N SER A 201 6.52 -8.52 0.92
CA SER A 201 5.62 -8.30 2.04
C SER A 201 6.28 -7.46 3.13
N CYS A 202 5.49 -6.99 4.10
CA CYS A 202 5.96 -6.37 5.33
C CYS A 202 6.89 -5.18 5.10
N ILE A 203 6.48 -4.25 4.24
CA ILE A 203 7.26 -3.06 3.91
C ILE A 203 6.83 -1.86 4.75
N PHE A 204 7.80 -1.27 5.43
CA PHE A 204 7.60 -0.17 6.38
C PHE A 204 8.61 0.96 6.20
N LEU A 205 8.27 2.15 6.72
CA LEU A 205 9.27 3.13 7.15
C LEU A 205 9.48 2.95 8.65
N HIS A 206 10.72 2.76 9.11
CA HIS A 206 11.02 2.46 10.51
C HIS A 206 12.37 3.04 10.97
N ILE A 207 12.76 2.79 12.22
CA ILE A 207 14.02 3.24 12.80
C ILE A 207 15.16 2.38 12.23
N TRP A 208 16.27 3.01 11.82
CA TRP A 208 17.42 2.30 11.27
C TRP A 208 18.39 1.77 12.34
N ALA A 209 19.25 0.84 11.95
CA ALA A 209 20.37 0.40 12.76
C ALA A 209 21.59 1.35 12.67
N GLY A 210 21.54 2.33 11.75
CA GLY A 210 22.56 3.34 11.51
C GLY A 210 22.79 3.60 10.02
N PRO A 211 23.56 4.64 9.68
CA PRO A 211 23.94 4.94 8.30
C PRO A 211 24.63 3.75 7.63
N GLY A 212 24.35 3.52 6.34
CA GLY A 212 24.90 2.43 5.54
C GLY A 212 24.40 1.02 5.92
N LYS A 213 23.56 0.89 6.94
CA LYS A 213 22.99 -0.40 7.38
C LYS A 213 21.67 -0.66 6.67
N GLY A 214 21.74 -1.24 5.48
CA GLY A 214 20.57 -1.60 4.68
C GLY A 214 19.63 -2.57 5.39
N THR A 215 18.34 -2.49 5.04
CA THR A 215 17.26 -3.31 5.62
C THR A 215 17.02 -4.60 4.83
N ALA A 216 16.06 -5.42 5.24
CA ALA A 216 15.59 -6.57 4.48
C ALA A 216 14.71 -6.17 3.27
N GLY A 217 14.20 -4.92 3.23
CA GLY A 217 13.33 -4.40 2.17
C GLY A 217 12.59 -3.12 2.55
N CYS A 218 12.63 -2.72 3.81
CA CYS A 218 12.04 -1.47 4.30
C CYS A 218 12.92 -0.26 3.96
N THR A 219 12.43 0.94 4.28
CA THR A 219 13.21 2.17 4.29
C THR A 219 13.32 2.66 5.72
N ALA A 220 14.51 3.05 6.16
CA ALA A 220 14.74 3.35 7.56
C ALA A 220 15.57 4.62 7.76
N MET A 221 15.39 5.27 8.92
CA MET A 221 16.04 6.52 9.29
C MET A 221 16.25 6.63 10.81
N ALA A 222 16.98 7.64 11.24
CA ALA A 222 17.16 7.93 12.66
C ALA A 222 15.82 8.16 13.37
N GLN A 223 15.67 7.62 14.59
CA GLN A 223 14.41 7.70 15.36
C GLN A 223 13.85 9.12 15.45
N PRO A 224 14.61 10.19 15.78
CA PRO A 224 14.05 11.53 15.85
C PRO A 224 13.47 12.02 14.51
N ARG A 225 14.09 11.62 13.39
CA ARG A 225 13.61 11.98 12.04
C ARG A 225 12.35 11.21 11.65
N LEU A 226 12.24 9.95 12.06
CA LEU A 226 11.00 9.18 11.88
C LEU A 226 9.86 9.75 12.71
N GLU A 227 10.08 10.12 13.96
CA GLU A 227 9.07 10.75 14.80
C GLU A 227 8.62 12.10 14.23
N GLU A 228 9.54 12.90 13.72
CA GLU A 228 9.23 14.16 13.02
C GLU A 228 8.36 13.91 11.78
N LEU A 229 8.70 12.87 10.99
CA LEU A 229 7.90 12.45 9.84
C LEU A 229 6.49 12.03 10.26
N LEU A 230 6.36 11.18 11.28
CA LEU A 230 5.08 10.68 11.78
C LEU A 230 4.19 11.83 12.31
N ARG A 231 4.75 12.84 13.01
CA ARG A 231 4.01 14.03 13.46
C ARG A 231 3.46 14.88 12.31
N TRP A 232 4.18 14.91 11.20
CA TRP A 232 3.80 15.66 10.00
C TRP A 232 2.75 14.94 9.18
N LEU A 233 2.82 13.60 9.05
CA LEU A 233 1.88 12.79 8.25
C LEU A 233 0.43 12.93 8.74
N ASP A 234 -0.51 13.10 7.80
CA ASP A 234 -1.93 13.28 8.07
C ASP A 234 -2.76 12.45 7.08
N ALA A 235 -3.54 11.49 7.58
CA ALA A 235 -4.39 10.62 6.78
C ALA A 235 -5.37 11.41 5.89
N LYS A 236 -5.86 12.57 6.35
CA LYS A 236 -6.76 13.46 5.58
C LYS A 236 -6.09 14.05 4.34
N LYS A 237 -4.76 14.10 4.33
CA LYS A 237 -3.96 14.58 3.21
C LYS A 237 -3.56 13.47 2.24
N ARG A 238 -3.94 12.21 2.52
CA ARG A 238 -3.60 11.02 1.72
C ARG A 238 -2.11 10.98 1.40
N PRO A 239 -1.25 10.81 2.41
CA PRO A 239 0.19 10.82 2.21
C PRO A 239 0.62 9.69 1.29
N ALA A 240 1.58 9.98 0.41
CA ALA A 240 2.19 9.01 -0.49
C ALA A 240 3.71 8.99 -0.30
N LEU A 241 4.29 7.81 -0.51
CA LEU A 241 5.72 7.61 -0.69
C LEU A 241 6.01 7.46 -2.19
N VAL A 242 6.96 8.24 -2.69
CA VAL A 242 7.65 7.96 -3.96
C VAL A 242 9.07 7.57 -3.61
N GLN A 243 9.53 6.43 -4.12
CA GLN A 243 10.87 5.93 -3.88
C GLN A 243 11.49 5.48 -5.20
N LEU A 244 12.57 6.15 -5.62
CA LEU A 244 13.15 5.97 -6.95
C LEU A 244 14.67 6.19 -6.93
N PRO A 245 15.42 5.52 -7.82
CA PRO A 245 16.74 5.99 -8.21
C PRO A 245 16.67 7.37 -8.89
N GLU A 246 17.72 8.16 -8.79
CA GLU A 246 17.79 9.52 -9.33
C GLU A 246 17.44 9.60 -10.82
N ALA A 247 17.96 8.70 -11.63
CA ALA A 247 17.66 8.64 -13.06
C ALA A 247 16.18 8.39 -13.35
N GLU A 248 15.52 7.53 -12.56
CA GLU A 248 14.10 7.25 -12.70
C GLU A 248 13.23 8.41 -12.19
N ARG A 249 13.66 9.08 -11.09
CA ARG A 249 13.01 10.29 -10.61
C ARG A 249 12.98 11.36 -11.70
N GLU A 250 14.11 11.58 -12.37
CA GLU A 250 14.19 12.57 -13.45
C GLU A 250 13.34 12.17 -14.65
N ARG A 251 13.40 10.91 -15.08
CA ARG A 251 12.63 10.39 -16.22
C ARG A 251 11.11 10.48 -16.00
N LEU A 252 10.66 10.24 -14.75
CA LEU A 252 9.22 10.20 -14.39
C LEU A 252 8.70 11.53 -13.83
N ARG A 253 9.56 12.53 -13.66
CA ARG A 253 9.23 13.80 -13.03
C ARG A 253 7.97 14.43 -13.59
N ASP A 254 7.89 14.60 -14.89
CA ASP A 254 6.76 15.27 -15.55
C ASP A 254 5.52 14.37 -15.58
N ALA A 255 5.68 13.10 -15.89
CA ALA A 255 4.55 12.14 -15.95
C ALA A 255 3.86 11.95 -14.59
N TRP A 256 4.62 11.94 -13.51
CA TRP A 256 4.10 11.78 -12.14
C TRP A 256 4.00 13.10 -11.39
N ARG A 257 4.27 14.22 -12.04
CA ARG A 257 4.26 15.58 -11.46
C ARG A 257 5.04 15.64 -10.15
N LEU A 258 6.23 15.07 -10.14
CA LEU A 258 7.13 15.12 -9.01
C LEU A 258 7.67 16.53 -8.82
N PRO A 259 8.04 16.90 -7.57
CA PRO A 259 8.74 18.15 -7.33
C PRO A 259 10.09 18.19 -8.06
N GLY A 260 10.47 19.37 -8.54
CA GLY A 260 11.77 19.65 -9.13
C GLY A 260 12.90 19.72 -8.10
#